data_d8e9764f2b91c0a120e594fac33abbd9
#
_entry.id   d8e9764f2b91c0a120e594fac33abbd9
#
_cell.length_a   1.000
_cell.length_b   1.000
_cell.length_c   1.000
_cell.angle_alpha   90.00
_cell.angle_beta   90.00
_cell.angle_gamma   90.00
#
_symmetry.space_group_name_H-M   'P 1'
#
loop_
_entity.id
_entity.type
_entity.pdbx_description
1 polymer ?
#
loop_
_entity_poly.entity_id
_entity_poly.type
_entity_poly.pdbx_seq_one_letter_code
_entity_poly.pdbx_strand_id
1 'polypeptide(L)'
;KVVDKIPSALYGKEDLYIYIPSSAAKFYVQALGGFAAAGLGGSGVNAQGTQWWNNGSLTVNGVKIFVCPGMSDDKMVAAQSNLFFGTGLLSSLNEVRVLDMQDLDGSQNVRFVMRMTAGVQFGVAEDIVLYA
;
A
#
# COMPACT_ATOMS: atom_id res chain seq x y z
N LYS A 1 -19.69 -3.15 -2.25
CA LYS A 1 -19.39 -4.46 -2.88
C LYS A 1 -18.16 -5.14 -2.28
N VAL A 2 -17.00 -4.46 -2.15
CA VAL A 2 -15.79 -5.06 -1.54
C VAL A 2 -16.01 -5.27 -0.05
N VAL A 3 -16.47 -4.23 0.65
CA VAL A 3 -16.71 -4.25 2.10
C VAL A 3 -17.77 -5.31 2.49
N ASP A 4 -18.78 -5.51 1.64
CA ASP A 4 -19.85 -6.50 1.88
C ASP A 4 -19.34 -7.96 1.85
N LYS A 5 -18.17 -8.17 1.26
CA LYS A 5 -17.53 -9.49 1.14
C LYS A 5 -16.53 -9.79 2.24
N ILE A 6 -16.25 -8.81 3.11
CA ILE A 6 -15.34 -9.02 4.23
C ILE A 6 -15.95 -10.04 5.20
N PRO A 7 -15.24 -11.12 5.54
CA PRO A 7 -15.69 -12.07 6.55
C PRO A 7 -15.95 -11.36 7.89
N SER A 8 -17.05 -11.69 8.53
CA SER A 8 -17.43 -11.07 9.81
C SER A 8 -16.37 -11.24 10.91
N ALA A 9 -15.59 -12.31 10.85
CA ALA A 9 -14.49 -12.58 11.78
C ALA A 9 -13.31 -11.60 11.63
N LEU A 10 -13.15 -10.99 10.45
CA LEU A 10 -12.10 -9.99 10.19
C LEU A 10 -12.56 -8.57 10.45
N TYR A 11 -13.86 -8.35 10.35
CA TYR A 11 -14.44 -7.01 10.52
C TYR A 11 -14.26 -6.55 11.98
N GLY A 12 -13.62 -5.41 12.14
CA GLY A 12 -13.30 -4.88 13.48
C GLY A 12 -11.87 -5.15 13.95
N LYS A 13 -11.05 -5.91 13.21
CA LYS A 13 -9.62 -5.99 13.49
C LYS A 13 -8.94 -4.65 13.22
N GLU A 14 -8.07 -4.23 14.12
CA GLU A 14 -7.34 -2.95 14.01
C GLU A 14 -6.36 -2.92 12.84
N ASP A 15 -5.86 -4.07 12.43
CA ASP A 15 -4.90 -4.28 11.36
C ASP A 15 -5.53 -4.59 9.99
N LEU A 16 -6.85 -4.47 9.89
CA LEU A 16 -7.56 -4.62 8.62
C LEU A 16 -7.43 -3.36 7.77
N TYR A 17 -6.96 -3.53 6.53
CA TYR A 17 -6.80 -2.44 5.58
C TYR A 17 -7.44 -2.77 4.24
N ILE A 18 -7.94 -1.71 3.59
CA ILE A 18 -8.34 -1.75 2.19
C ILE A 18 -7.18 -1.17 1.38
N TYR A 19 -6.54 -2.00 0.59
CA TYR A 19 -5.45 -1.59 -0.31
C TYR A 19 -6.04 -1.19 -1.65
N ILE A 20 -5.78 0.03 -2.08
CA ILE A 20 -6.29 0.58 -3.34
C ILE A 20 -5.18 1.24 -4.15
N PRO A 21 -5.28 1.24 -5.49
CA PRO A 21 -4.37 2.00 -6.34
C PRO A 21 -4.60 3.51 -6.21
N SER A 22 -3.61 4.29 -6.61
CA SER A 22 -3.67 5.76 -6.55
C SER A 22 -4.83 6.34 -7.39
N SER A 23 -5.16 5.70 -8.51
CA SER A 23 -6.29 6.06 -9.37
C SER A 23 -7.62 5.99 -8.63
N ALA A 24 -7.88 4.86 -7.99
CA ALA A 24 -9.11 4.65 -7.22
C ALA A 24 -9.20 5.59 -6.00
N ALA A 25 -8.08 5.85 -5.34
CA ALA A 25 -8.02 6.80 -4.23
C ALA A 25 -8.40 8.21 -4.66
N LYS A 26 -7.90 8.66 -5.82
CA LYS A 26 -8.25 9.96 -6.39
C LYS A 26 -9.76 10.10 -6.63
N PHE A 27 -10.38 9.10 -7.25
CA PHE A 27 -11.82 9.10 -7.47
C PHE A 27 -12.62 9.08 -6.16
N TYR A 28 -12.14 8.34 -5.17
CA TYR A 28 -12.79 8.29 -3.86
C TYR A 28 -12.77 9.66 -3.17
N VAL A 29 -11.63 10.35 -3.16
CA VAL A 29 -11.52 11.70 -2.60
C VAL A 29 -12.39 12.71 -3.35
N GLN A 30 -12.45 12.62 -4.68
CA GLN A 30 -13.33 13.47 -5.50
C GLN A 30 -14.81 13.22 -5.18
N ALA A 31 -15.20 11.97 -4.99
CA ALA A 31 -16.57 11.62 -4.61
C ALA A 31 -16.95 12.17 -3.23
N LEU A 32 -16.04 12.11 -2.26
CA LEU A 32 -16.24 12.72 -0.95
C LEU A 32 -16.39 14.25 -1.05
N GLY A 33 -15.57 14.90 -1.88
CA GLY A 33 -15.66 16.34 -2.15
C GLY A 33 -16.98 16.72 -2.84
N GLY A 34 -17.49 15.89 -3.74
CA GLY A 34 -18.78 16.08 -4.40
C GLY A 34 -19.96 16.02 -3.44
N PHE A 35 -19.90 15.16 -2.44
CA PHE A 35 -20.90 15.07 -1.37
C PHE A 35 -20.99 16.35 -0.55
N ALA A 36 -19.86 16.96 -0.26
CA ALA A 36 -19.82 18.22 0.47
C ALA A 36 -20.39 19.40 -0.34
N ALA A 37 -20.14 19.41 -1.64
CA ALA A 37 -20.68 20.43 -2.56
C ALA A 37 -22.21 20.34 -2.71
N ALA A 38 -22.79 19.17 -2.49
CA ALA A 38 -24.25 18.97 -2.55
C ALA A 38 -25.03 19.48 -1.33
N GLY A 39 -24.40 20.25 -0.44
CA GLY A 39 -25.08 20.94 0.66
C GLY A 39 -25.24 20.14 1.95
N LEU A 40 -24.67 18.95 2.03
CA LEU A 40 -24.71 18.11 3.23
C LEU A 40 -23.57 18.45 4.21
N GLY A 41 -23.40 19.69 4.52
CA GLY A 41 -22.45 20.07 5.54
C GLY A 41 -21.26 20.85 5.04
N GLY A 42 -21.55 21.79 4.22
CA GLY A 42 -20.72 22.92 3.85
C GLY A 42 -19.25 22.85 4.22
N SER A 43 -18.68 23.89 4.28
CA SER A 43 -17.27 24.24 4.49
C SER A 43 -16.34 23.30 5.29
N GLY A 44 -16.86 22.42 6.14
CA GLY A 44 -16.01 21.58 6.97
C GLY A 44 -15.46 20.33 6.28
N VAL A 45 -16.25 19.68 5.44
CA VAL A 45 -15.88 18.39 4.85
C VAL A 45 -14.92 18.55 3.66
N ASN A 46 -15.06 19.62 2.90
CA ASN A 46 -14.14 19.91 1.79
C ASN A 46 -12.72 20.24 2.27
N ALA A 47 -12.61 20.98 3.35
CA ALA A 47 -11.30 21.25 3.96
C ALA A 47 -10.69 19.98 4.57
N GLN A 48 -11.52 19.12 5.14
CA GLN A 48 -11.09 17.87 5.75
C GLN A 48 -10.78 16.76 4.72
N GLY A 49 -11.45 16.74 3.58
CA GLY A 49 -11.22 15.73 2.55
C GLY A 49 -9.79 15.72 2.03
N THR A 50 -9.23 16.89 1.76
CA THR A 50 -7.83 17.04 1.37
C THR A 50 -6.88 16.73 2.52
N GLN A 51 -7.27 17.10 3.74
CA GLN A 51 -6.50 16.86 4.94
C GLN A 51 -6.45 15.36 5.29
N TRP A 52 -7.54 14.64 5.11
CA TRP A 52 -7.58 13.20 5.33
C TRP A 52 -6.69 12.44 4.35
N TRP A 53 -6.63 12.87 3.10
CA TRP A 53 -5.72 12.32 2.12
C TRP A 53 -4.25 12.49 2.53
N ASN A 54 -3.88 13.70 2.94
CA ASN A 54 -2.52 14.01 3.35
C ASN A 54 -2.11 13.30 4.65
N ASN A 55 -3.06 13.07 5.55
CA ASN A 55 -2.81 12.40 6.83
C ASN A 55 -2.96 10.87 6.77
N GLY A 56 -3.27 10.30 5.60
CA GLY A 56 -3.44 8.85 5.46
C GLY A 56 -4.62 8.27 6.24
N SER A 57 -5.60 9.10 6.63
CA SER A 57 -6.72 8.70 7.48
C SER A 57 -8.01 8.43 6.71
N LEU A 58 -7.92 8.09 5.43
CA LEU A 58 -9.09 7.66 4.66
C LEU A 58 -9.66 6.36 5.23
N THR A 59 -10.96 6.34 5.47
CA THR A 59 -11.68 5.17 5.98
C THR A 59 -12.97 4.94 5.21
N VAL A 60 -13.37 3.68 5.10
CA VAL A 60 -14.67 3.25 4.58
C VAL A 60 -15.29 2.28 5.56
N ASN A 61 -16.47 2.60 6.08
CA ASN A 61 -17.18 1.76 7.06
C ASN A 61 -16.29 1.31 8.24
N GLY A 62 -15.43 2.20 8.73
CA GLY A 62 -14.52 1.92 9.84
C GLY A 62 -13.23 1.17 9.46
N VAL A 63 -13.08 0.75 8.21
CA VAL A 63 -11.85 0.10 7.73
C VAL A 63 -10.93 1.15 7.12
N LYS A 64 -9.67 1.14 7.51
CA LYS A 64 -8.66 2.08 7.01
C LYS A 64 -8.31 1.77 5.55
N ILE A 65 -8.09 2.82 4.77
CA ILE A 65 -7.63 2.70 3.39
C ILE A 65 -6.14 2.97 3.32
N PHE A 66 -5.42 2.08 2.66
CA PHE A 66 -4.02 2.25 2.33
C PHE A 66 -3.83 2.37 0.82
N VAL A 67 -3.17 3.43 0.39
CA VAL A 67 -2.93 3.69 -1.03
C VAL A 67 -1.62 3.08 -1.46
N CYS A 68 -1.70 2.17 -2.44
CA CYS A 68 -0.54 1.47 -3.00
C CYS A 68 -0.25 1.98 -4.42
N PRO A 69 0.76 2.82 -4.62
CA PRO A 69 1.07 3.36 -5.96
C PRO A 69 1.48 2.31 -6.99
N GLY A 70 2.05 1.19 -6.54
CA GLY A 70 2.48 0.08 -7.41
C GLY A 70 1.39 -0.94 -7.73
N MET A 71 0.18 -0.76 -7.21
CA MET A 71 -0.94 -1.66 -7.44
C MET A 71 -1.60 -1.33 -8.79
N SER A 72 -2.00 -2.38 -9.54
CA SER A 72 -2.83 -2.22 -10.73
C SER A 72 -4.24 -1.73 -10.34
N ASP A 73 -5.22 -1.84 -11.24
CA ASP A 73 -6.58 -1.37 -10.96
C ASP A 73 -7.34 -2.23 -9.93
N ASP A 74 -6.73 -3.30 -9.47
CA ASP A 74 -7.31 -4.20 -8.46
C ASP A 74 -7.39 -3.54 -7.09
N LYS A 75 -8.31 -4.02 -6.28
CA LYS A 75 -8.51 -3.59 -4.91
C LYS A 75 -8.51 -4.81 -4.00
N MET A 76 -7.78 -4.73 -2.90
CA MET A 76 -7.62 -5.84 -1.98
C MET A 76 -7.99 -5.42 -0.56
N VAL A 77 -8.65 -6.32 0.15
CA VAL A 77 -8.85 -6.19 1.61
C VAL A 77 -8.12 -7.34 2.28
N ALA A 78 -7.25 -7.01 3.19
CA ALA A 78 -6.51 -7.99 3.98
C ALA A 78 -6.11 -7.41 5.33
N ALA A 79 -5.97 -8.28 6.32
CA ALA A 79 -5.31 -7.94 7.57
C ALA A 79 -3.80 -7.85 7.34
N GLN A 80 -3.15 -6.84 7.91
CA GLN A 80 -1.70 -6.68 7.78
C GLN A 80 -0.94 -7.88 8.34
N SER A 81 -1.43 -8.49 9.41
CA SER A 81 -0.87 -9.69 10.02
C SER A 81 -0.91 -10.93 9.13
N ASN A 82 -1.72 -10.91 8.06
CA ASN A 82 -1.81 -11.99 7.08
C ASN A 82 -0.85 -11.83 5.90
N LEU A 83 -0.14 -10.70 5.81
CA LEU A 83 0.80 -10.41 4.75
C LEU A 83 2.23 -10.49 5.28
N PHE A 84 3.05 -11.33 4.66
CA PHE A 84 4.42 -11.59 5.09
C PHE A 84 5.41 -11.09 4.05
N PHE A 85 6.42 -10.39 4.52
CA PHE A 85 7.58 -10.03 3.74
C PHE A 85 8.76 -10.89 4.19
N GLY A 86 9.40 -11.57 3.26
CA GLY A 86 10.52 -12.44 3.52
C GLY A 86 11.77 -12.01 2.77
N THR A 87 12.91 -12.18 3.41
CA THR A 87 14.23 -12.02 2.81
C THR A 87 15.12 -13.17 3.25
N GLY A 88 16.09 -13.57 2.42
CA GLY A 88 16.98 -14.67 2.74
C GLY A 88 17.86 -14.42 3.96
N LEU A 89 18.52 -13.27 3.98
CA LEU A 89 19.33 -12.77 5.10
C LEU A 89 19.09 -11.26 5.24
N LEU A 90 19.08 -10.76 6.46
CA LEU A 90 18.94 -9.31 6.70
C LEU A 90 20.08 -8.52 6.02
N SER A 91 21.27 -9.09 5.93
CA SER A 91 22.41 -8.52 5.22
C SER A 91 22.22 -8.48 3.70
N SER A 92 21.40 -9.37 3.15
CA SER A 92 21.10 -9.41 1.70
C SER A 92 20.08 -8.36 1.26
N LEU A 93 19.45 -7.68 2.20
CA LEU A 93 18.47 -6.63 1.88
C LEU A 93 19.16 -5.37 1.32
N ASN A 94 20.39 -5.10 1.78
CA ASN A 94 21.14 -3.89 1.45
C ASN A 94 22.60 -4.21 1.06
N GLU A 95 22.82 -5.33 0.36
CA GLU A 95 24.17 -5.65 -0.07
C GLU A 95 24.59 -4.70 -1.21
N VAL A 96 25.51 -3.80 -0.89
CA VAL A 96 26.16 -2.93 -1.85
C VAL A 96 27.65 -3.19 -1.80
N ARG A 97 28.25 -3.59 -2.91
CA ARG A 97 29.69 -3.75 -3.06
C ARG A 97 30.21 -2.76 -4.06
N VAL A 98 31.26 -2.08 -3.69
CA VAL A 98 32.01 -1.21 -4.58
C VAL A 98 33.30 -1.92 -4.93
N LEU A 99 33.51 -2.19 -6.21
CA LEU A 99 34.69 -2.83 -6.75
C LEU A 99 35.48 -1.81 -7.53
N ASP A 100 36.74 -1.61 -7.12
CA ASP A 100 37.70 -0.87 -7.93
C ASP A 100 38.22 -1.83 -9.02
N MET A 101 38.05 -1.43 -10.25
CA MET A 101 38.47 -2.25 -11.40
C MET A 101 39.95 -2.07 -11.72
N GLN A 102 40.64 -1.14 -11.08
CA GLN A 102 42.05 -0.89 -11.33
C GLN A 102 42.92 -2.12 -11.03
N ASP A 103 42.59 -2.87 -9.97
CA ASP A 103 43.31 -4.07 -9.58
C ASP A 103 42.97 -5.30 -10.47
N LEU A 104 41.87 -5.25 -11.23
CA LEU A 104 41.38 -6.36 -12.03
C LEU A 104 41.72 -6.24 -13.52
N ASP A 105 41.58 -5.05 -14.09
CA ASP A 105 41.79 -4.83 -15.54
C ASP A 105 42.62 -3.56 -15.85
N GLY A 106 43.11 -2.87 -14.81
CA GLY A 106 43.90 -1.65 -14.97
C GLY A 106 43.09 -0.44 -15.41
N SER A 107 41.78 -0.53 -15.45
CA SER A 107 40.90 0.58 -15.83
C SER A 107 40.59 1.47 -14.61
N GLN A 108 40.39 2.78 -14.84
CA GLN A 108 39.96 3.71 -13.80
C GLN A 108 38.42 3.69 -13.58
N ASN A 109 37.80 2.51 -13.75
CA ASN A 109 36.38 2.33 -13.59
C ASN A 109 36.04 1.77 -12.22
N VAL A 110 34.92 2.20 -11.66
CA VAL A 110 34.37 1.65 -10.42
C VAL A 110 33.09 0.92 -10.73
N ARG A 111 32.95 -0.32 -10.27
CA ARG A 111 31.73 -1.13 -10.46
C ARG A 111 30.96 -1.21 -9.16
N PHE A 112 29.70 -0.81 -9.23
CA PHE A 112 28.75 -0.99 -8.13
C PHE A 112 27.95 -2.28 -8.39
N VAL A 113 27.95 -3.18 -7.41
CA VAL A 113 27.15 -4.39 -7.44
C VAL A 113 26.16 -4.32 -6.30
N MET A 114 24.88 -4.32 -6.63
CA MET A 114 23.78 -4.32 -5.67
C MET A 114 23.01 -5.63 -5.83
N ARG A 115 22.73 -6.29 -4.72
CA ARG A 115 21.92 -7.50 -4.68
C ARG A 115 20.85 -7.35 -3.61
N MET A 116 19.64 -7.79 -3.94
CA MET A 116 18.52 -7.83 -3.03
C MET A 116 17.75 -9.11 -3.26
N THR A 117 17.38 -9.78 -2.18
CA THR A 117 16.46 -10.92 -2.21
C THR A 117 15.24 -10.56 -1.36
N ALA A 118 14.08 -10.58 -1.96
CA ALA A 118 12.83 -10.31 -1.27
C ALA A 118 11.71 -11.16 -1.85
N GLY A 119 10.80 -11.56 -0.99
CA GLY A 119 9.59 -12.25 -1.38
C GLY A 119 8.42 -11.78 -0.54
N VAL A 120 7.23 -11.86 -1.10
CA VAL A 120 5.98 -11.52 -0.42
C VAL A 120 5.05 -12.72 -0.52
N GLN A 121 4.40 -13.06 0.58
CA GLN A 121 3.42 -14.14 0.63
C GLN A 121 2.31 -13.78 1.62
N PHE A 122 1.18 -14.44 1.46
CA PHE A 122 0.06 -14.37 2.39
C PHE A 122 -0.06 -15.69 3.16
N GLY A 123 -0.65 -15.64 4.35
CA GLY A 123 -0.85 -16.81 5.20
C GLY A 123 -2.13 -17.56 4.84
N VAL A 124 -3.26 -16.92 4.98
CA VAL A 124 -4.59 -17.51 4.77
C VAL A 124 -5.28 -16.79 3.61
N ALA A 125 -5.55 -17.52 2.53
CA ALA A 125 -6.17 -16.96 1.32
C ALA A 125 -7.66 -16.60 1.54
N GLU A 126 -8.35 -17.33 2.39
CA GLU A 126 -9.77 -17.12 2.69
C GLU A 126 -10.05 -15.77 3.39
N ASP A 127 -9.02 -15.23 4.05
CA ASP A 127 -9.07 -13.93 4.75
C ASP A 127 -8.72 -12.75 3.83
N ILE A 128 -8.56 -12.98 2.55
CA ILE A 128 -8.25 -11.94 1.57
C ILE A 128 -9.42 -11.79 0.60
N VAL A 129 -9.90 -10.56 0.46
CA VAL A 129 -10.92 -10.22 -0.53
C VAL A 129 -10.26 -9.44 -1.66
N LEU A 130 -10.28 -9.99 -2.85
CA LEU A 130 -9.78 -9.36 -4.06
C LEU A 130 -10.96 -8.90 -4.94
N TYR A 131 -10.84 -7.71 -5.49
CA TYR A 131 -11.74 -7.15 -6.47
C TYR A 131 -10.92 -6.63 -7.65
N ALA A 132 -11.00 -7.35 -8.73
CA ALA A 132 -10.42 -7.01 -10.02
C ALA A 132 -11.38 -6.15 -10.87
#